data_506e14ff7fe1f515412e7d5e6e47366e
#
_entry.id   506e14ff7fe1f515412e7d5e6e47366e
#
_cell.length_a   1.000
_cell.length_b   1.000
_cell.length_c   1.000
_cell.angle_alpha   90.00
_cell.angle_beta   90.00
_cell.angle_gamma   90.00
#
_symmetry.space_group_name_H-M   'P 1'
#
loop_
_entity.id
_entity.type
_entity.pdbx_description
1 polymer ?
#
loop_
_entity_poly.entity_id
_entity_poly.type
_entity_poly.pdbx_seq_one_letter_code
_entity_poly.pdbx_strand_id
1 'polypeptide(L)'
;LIDSNFAFAEQQLKYAFPKIDEARANESQESKEKRIAKQWGELTNPRNTEPDGSLRLVPSKDWTSGFFPGELWYVYEYTHDPFWKEKAEKHTEMLEREKKNGTTHDMGFKMYCSYGNGYRLTGNPTYKDLLIESARTLITRYKPNVGCLRSWDHHADQWECPVIIDNMLNLELLFWASRETNDST
;
A
#
# COMPACT_ATOMS: atom_id res chain seq x y z
N LEU A 1 28.60 -1.02 3.32
CA LEU A 1 27.60 -0.48 2.36
C LEU A 1 26.17 -0.70 2.84
N ILE A 2 25.76 -1.93 3.19
CA ILE A 2 24.38 -2.23 3.66
C ILE A 2 24.10 -1.43 4.94
N ASP A 3 24.93 -1.57 5.97
CA ASP A 3 24.75 -0.88 7.26
C ASP A 3 24.65 0.64 7.12
N SER A 4 25.50 1.24 6.27
CA SER A 4 25.46 2.69 6.04
C SER A 4 24.19 3.15 5.33
N ASN A 5 23.63 2.33 4.43
CA ASN A 5 22.38 2.64 3.75
C ASN A 5 21.18 2.52 4.71
N PHE A 6 21.14 1.49 5.55
CA PHE A 6 20.10 1.38 6.56
C PHE A 6 20.17 2.51 7.60
N ALA A 7 21.36 2.86 8.09
CA ALA A 7 21.52 3.99 9.00
C ALA A 7 21.06 5.31 8.37
N PHE A 8 21.31 5.53 7.08
CA PHE A 8 20.80 6.68 6.34
C PHE A 8 19.28 6.63 6.23
N ALA A 9 18.71 5.47 5.86
CA ALA A 9 17.25 5.30 5.76
C ALA A 9 16.55 5.58 7.11
N GLU A 10 17.07 5.03 8.22
CA GLU A 10 16.55 5.32 9.56
C GLU A 10 16.52 6.83 9.86
N GLN A 11 17.61 7.54 9.55
CA GLN A 11 17.68 8.98 9.75
C GLN A 11 16.63 9.72 8.93
N GLN A 12 16.47 9.39 7.65
CA GLN A 12 15.50 10.01 6.77
C GLN A 12 14.05 9.73 7.22
N LEU A 13 13.75 8.49 7.61
CA LEU A 13 12.42 8.12 8.08
C LEU A 13 12.08 8.77 9.43
N LYS A 14 13.04 8.84 10.37
CA LYS A 14 12.85 9.59 11.63
C LYS A 14 12.58 11.08 11.37
N TYR A 15 13.26 11.67 10.39
CA TYR A 15 13.03 13.05 9.98
C TYR A 15 11.66 13.25 9.29
N ALA A 16 11.15 12.22 8.62
CA ALA A 16 9.86 12.29 7.92
C ALA A 16 8.65 12.29 8.88
N PHE A 17 8.69 11.62 10.04
CA PHE A 17 7.53 11.51 10.92
C PHE A 17 6.93 12.85 11.36
N PRO A 18 7.68 13.82 11.93
CA PRO A 18 7.11 15.10 12.27
C PRO A 18 6.58 15.87 11.06
N LYS A 19 7.21 15.71 9.89
CA LYS A 19 6.74 16.31 8.63
C LYS A 19 5.45 15.68 8.12
N ILE A 20 5.22 14.40 8.36
CA ILE A 20 3.94 13.73 8.06
C ILE A 20 2.83 14.33 8.92
N ASP A 21 3.06 14.52 10.21
CA ASP A 21 2.08 15.12 11.12
C ASP A 21 1.81 16.59 10.75
N GLU A 22 2.84 17.36 10.41
CA GLU A 22 2.73 18.73 9.91
C GLU A 22 1.94 18.79 8.60
N ALA A 23 2.27 17.96 7.62
CA ALA A 23 1.58 17.92 6.33
C ALA A 23 0.09 17.55 6.48
N ARG A 24 -0.23 16.64 7.41
CA ARG A 24 -1.61 16.28 7.74
C ARG A 24 -2.37 17.44 8.40
N ALA A 25 -1.72 18.17 9.32
CA ALA A 25 -2.31 19.32 9.99
C ALA A 25 -2.54 20.51 9.03
N ASN A 26 -1.69 20.66 8.02
CA ASN A 26 -1.72 21.73 7.03
C ASN A 26 -2.53 21.39 5.76
N GLU A 27 -3.28 20.27 5.75
CA GLU A 27 -4.13 19.93 4.61
C GLU A 27 -5.08 21.10 4.29
N SER A 28 -5.03 21.62 3.05
CA SER A 28 -5.90 22.70 2.63
C SER A 28 -7.38 22.31 2.69
N GLN A 29 -8.24 23.28 2.95
CA GLN A 29 -9.69 23.07 3.00
C GLN A 29 -10.23 22.49 1.68
N GLU A 30 -9.74 22.96 0.53
CA GLU A 30 -10.10 22.46 -0.80
C GLU A 30 -9.72 20.97 -0.97
N SER A 31 -8.50 20.58 -0.54
CA SER A 31 -8.04 19.18 -0.56
C SER A 31 -8.96 18.29 0.27
N LYS A 32 -9.26 18.74 1.49
CA LYS A 32 -10.13 18.03 2.43
C LYS A 32 -11.53 17.84 1.88
N GLU A 33 -12.15 18.87 1.33
CA GLU A 33 -13.48 18.82 0.72
C GLU A 33 -13.53 17.87 -0.47
N LYS A 34 -12.52 17.94 -1.36
CA LYS A 34 -12.40 17.05 -2.51
C LYS A 34 -12.24 15.57 -2.08
N ARG A 35 -11.46 15.33 -1.06
CA ARG A 35 -11.21 13.99 -0.50
C ARG A 35 -12.49 13.42 0.11
N ILE A 36 -13.24 14.22 0.88
CA ILE A 36 -14.50 13.84 1.48
C ILE A 36 -15.54 13.56 0.40
N ALA A 37 -15.73 14.46 -0.55
CA ALA A 37 -16.68 14.30 -1.65
C ALA A 37 -16.45 13.03 -2.48
N LYS A 38 -15.19 12.64 -2.64
CA LYS A 38 -14.79 11.42 -3.35
C LYS A 38 -14.69 10.18 -2.47
N GLN A 39 -14.98 10.28 -1.18
CA GLN A 39 -14.90 9.20 -0.20
C GLN A 39 -13.52 8.49 -0.17
N TRP A 40 -12.43 9.24 -0.40
CA TRP A 40 -11.08 8.68 -0.46
C TRP A 40 -10.51 8.27 0.91
N GLY A 41 -11.16 8.67 2.01
CA GLY A 41 -10.68 8.44 3.37
C GLY A 41 -9.69 9.52 3.83
N GLU A 42 -9.00 9.27 4.93
CA GLU A 42 -8.01 10.19 5.49
C GLU A 42 -6.69 10.14 4.73
N LEU A 43 -5.88 11.21 4.84
CA LEU A 43 -4.49 11.19 4.38
C LEU A 43 -3.70 10.20 5.25
N THR A 44 -3.06 9.24 4.62
CA THR A 44 -2.36 8.15 5.31
C THR A 44 -0.84 8.33 5.26
N ASN A 45 -0.25 8.07 4.11
CA ASN A 45 1.19 7.90 3.96
C ASN A 45 1.78 8.91 2.96
N PRO A 46 3.06 9.28 3.10
CA PRO A 46 3.73 10.14 2.13
C PRO A 46 3.89 9.43 0.78
N ARG A 47 3.80 10.20 -0.29
CA ARG A 47 4.03 9.76 -1.66
C ARG A 47 5.33 10.32 -2.23
N ASN A 48 5.55 11.60 -2.07
CA ASN A 48 6.72 12.31 -2.58
C ASN A 48 7.01 13.56 -1.75
N THR A 49 8.19 14.12 -1.97
CA THR A 49 8.56 15.45 -1.48
C THR A 49 8.24 16.48 -2.56
N GLU A 50 7.58 17.55 -2.17
CA GLU A 50 7.32 18.69 -3.05
C GLU A 50 8.59 19.56 -3.23
N PRO A 51 8.64 20.47 -4.23
CA PRO A 51 9.82 21.28 -4.48
C PRO A 51 10.26 22.17 -3.31
N ASP A 52 9.36 22.52 -2.41
CA ASP A 52 9.63 23.30 -1.19
C ASP A 52 10.12 22.44 -0.01
N GLY A 53 10.25 21.14 -0.22
CA GLY A 53 10.67 20.17 0.81
C GLY A 53 9.55 19.68 1.72
N SER A 54 8.30 20.11 1.53
CA SER A 54 7.15 19.57 2.22
C SER A 54 6.80 18.16 1.71
N LEU A 55 6.07 17.38 2.52
CA LEU A 55 5.61 16.05 2.13
C LEU A 55 4.20 16.11 1.57
N ARG A 56 4.02 15.53 0.40
CA ARG A 56 2.69 15.24 -0.13
C ARG A 56 2.18 13.92 0.42
N LEU A 57 1.12 14.00 1.21
CA LEU A 57 0.41 12.81 1.70
C LEU A 57 -0.70 12.40 0.72
N VAL A 58 -0.99 11.11 0.73
CA VAL A 58 -2.09 10.53 -0.08
C VAL A 58 -3.03 9.72 0.79
N PRO A 59 -4.32 9.59 0.39
CA PRO A 59 -5.24 8.67 1.04
C PRO A 59 -4.87 7.22 0.75
N SER A 60 -5.39 6.29 1.55
CA SER A 60 -5.17 4.84 1.38
C SER A 60 -5.49 4.32 -0.02
N LYS A 61 -6.41 4.97 -0.73
CA LYS A 61 -6.79 4.62 -2.10
C LYS A 61 -5.67 4.79 -3.12
N ASP A 62 -4.69 5.67 -2.88
CA ASP A 62 -3.57 5.88 -3.79
C ASP A 62 -2.74 4.58 -3.93
N TRP A 63 -2.31 4.28 -5.16
CA TRP A 63 -1.58 3.05 -5.43
C TRP A 63 -0.23 2.96 -4.70
N THR A 64 0.35 4.10 -4.33
CA THR A 64 1.63 4.16 -3.60
C THR A 64 1.50 3.97 -2.10
N SER A 65 0.28 3.94 -1.56
CA SER A 65 0.04 4.02 -0.11
C SER A 65 0.66 2.90 0.72
N GLY A 66 0.95 1.73 0.10
CA GLY A 66 1.55 0.58 0.78
C GLY A 66 3.09 0.60 0.86
N PHE A 67 3.76 1.45 0.09
CA PHE A 67 5.23 1.44 0.03
C PHE A 67 5.88 2.00 1.30
N PHE A 68 5.39 3.12 1.80
CA PHE A 68 5.94 3.71 3.03
C PHE A 68 5.89 2.75 4.23
N PRO A 69 4.75 2.12 4.58
CA PRO A 69 4.77 1.09 5.61
C PRO A 69 5.65 -0.11 5.24
N GLY A 70 5.78 -0.46 3.97
CA GLY A 70 6.71 -1.49 3.50
C GLY A 70 8.17 -1.16 3.84
N GLU A 71 8.60 0.08 3.62
CA GLU A 71 9.93 0.57 3.99
C GLU A 71 10.17 0.47 5.51
N LEU A 72 9.17 0.83 6.32
CA LEU A 72 9.26 0.72 7.79
C LEU A 72 9.42 -0.74 8.24
N TRP A 73 8.73 -1.68 7.58
CA TRP A 73 8.90 -3.11 7.84
C TRP A 73 10.29 -3.60 7.49
N TYR A 74 10.90 -3.16 6.39
CA TYR A 74 12.28 -3.51 6.03
C TYR A 74 13.30 -2.95 7.03
N VAL A 75 13.10 -1.73 7.53
CA VAL A 75 13.96 -1.18 8.58
C VAL A 75 13.82 -1.98 9.88
N TYR A 76 12.59 -2.37 10.25
CA TYR A 76 12.39 -3.27 11.38
C TYR A 76 13.07 -4.62 11.18
N GLU A 77 12.95 -5.23 10.02
CA GLU A 77 13.62 -6.52 9.71
C GLU A 77 15.14 -6.45 9.88
N TYR A 78 15.72 -5.32 9.48
CA TYR A 78 17.16 -5.12 9.59
C TYR A 78 17.62 -4.80 11.02
N THR A 79 16.90 -3.92 11.72
CA THR A 79 17.34 -3.38 13.02
C THR A 79 16.84 -4.19 14.21
N HIS A 80 15.70 -4.88 14.06
CA HIS A 80 14.93 -5.51 15.15
C HIS A 80 14.51 -4.54 16.25
N ASP A 81 14.58 -3.21 16.01
CA ASP A 81 14.16 -2.19 16.96
C ASP A 81 12.62 -2.11 17.01
N PRO A 82 12.01 -2.33 18.20
CA PRO A 82 10.55 -2.26 18.37
C PRO A 82 9.92 -0.94 17.94
N PHE A 83 10.68 0.15 17.96
CA PHE A 83 10.23 1.45 17.46
C PHE A 83 9.76 1.36 16.00
N TRP A 84 10.54 0.71 15.14
CA TRP A 84 10.19 0.57 13.73
C TRP A 84 8.99 -0.34 13.51
N LYS A 85 8.87 -1.39 14.33
CA LYS A 85 7.69 -2.26 14.33
C LYS A 85 6.42 -1.48 14.62
N GLU A 86 6.40 -0.70 15.72
CA GLU A 86 5.27 0.15 16.10
C GLU A 86 4.86 1.11 14.98
N LYS A 87 5.85 1.78 14.36
CA LYS A 87 5.60 2.68 13.23
C LYS A 87 5.06 1.95 12.02
N ALA A 88 5.63 0.80 11.67
CA ALA A 88 5.18 -0.03 10.55
C ALA A 88 3.74 -0.52 10.75
N GLU A 89 3.40 -1.04 11.93
CA GLU A 89 2.04 -1.44 12.28
C GLU A 89 1.06 -0.28 12.14
N LYS A 90 1.34 0.87 12.78
CA LYS A 90 0.50 2.07 12.70
C LYS A 90 0.21 2.50 11.27
N HIS A 91 1.23 2.57 10.40
CA HIS A 91 1.08 3.03 9.02
C HIS A 91 0.47 1.96 8.10
N THR A 92 0.63 0.68 8.42
CA THR A 92 -0.01 -0.44 7.74
C THR A 92 -1.51 -0.45 8.00
N GLU A 93 -1.94 -0.33 9.25
CA GLU A 93 -3.35 -0.41 9.67
C GLU A 93 -4.22 0.68 9.06
N MET A 94 -3.65 1.82 8.71
CA MET A 94 -4.35 2.88 7.96
C MET A 94 -4.87 2.43 6.59
N LEU A 95 -4.39 1.30 6.07
CA LEU A 95 -4.76 0.77 4.75
C LEU A 95 -5.86 -0.30 4.81
N GLU A 96 -6.33 -0.69 5.98
CA GLU A 96 -7.26 -1.83 6.13
C GLU A 96 -8.48 -1.76 5.22
N ARG A 97 -9.05 -0.58 5.05
CA ARG A 97 -10.22 -0.37 4.18
C ARG A 97 -10.01 -0.79 2.73
N GLU A 98 -8.75 -0.80 2.27
CA GLU A 98 -8.41 -1.12 0.89
C GLU A 98 -8.56 -2.61 0.56
N LYS A 99 -8.65 -3.50 1.53
CA LYS A 99 -8.88 -4.93 1.32
C LYS A 99 -10.10 -5.25 0.45
N LYS A 100 -11.08 -4.32 0.37
CA LYS A 100 -12.29 -4.43 -0.46
C LYS A 100 -12.28 -3.53 -1.70
N ASN A 101 -11.15 -2.89 -2.00
CA ASN A 101 -11.05 -1.97 -3.13
C ASN A 101 -10.83 -2.71 -4.45
N GLY A 102 -11.93 -3.15 -5.10
CA GLY A 102 -11.91 -3.81 -6.40
C GLY A 102 -11.80 -2.87 -7.61
N THR A 103 -11.50 -1.56 -7.42
CA THR A 103 -11.46 -0.58 -8.53
C THR A 103 -10.09 -0.44 -9.19
N THR A 104 -9.07 -1.13 -8.69
CA THR A 104 -7.69 -1.09 -9.16
C THR A 104 -7.02 -2.44 -9.03
N HIS A 105 -6.00 -2.69 -9.85
CA HIS A 105 -5.14 -3.86 -9.73
C HIS A 105 -4.03 -3.70 -8.68
N ASP A 106 -3.81 -2.49 -8.15
CA ASP A 106 -2.69 -2.15 -7.24
C ASP A 106 -2.82 -2.74 -5.83
N MET A 107 -3.53 -3.83 -5.68
CA MET A 107 -3.74 -4.48 -4.38
C MET A 107 -2.46 -5.11 -3.84
N GLY A 108 -1.59 -5.62 -4.71
CA GLY A 108 -0.25 -6.07 -4.32
C GLY A 108 0.57 -4.93 -3.75
N PHE A 109 0.64 -3.80 -4.44
CA PHE A 109 1.37 -2.61 -3.98
C PHE A 109 0.86 -2.08 -2.64
N LYS A 110 -0.47 -2.00 -2.47
CA LYS A 110 -1.06 -1.48 -1.23
C LYS A 110 -1.01 -2.48 -0.08
N MET A 111 -1.44 -3.71 -0.32
CA MET A 111 -1.67 -4.67 0.76
C MET A 111 -0.49 -5.62 0.97
N TYR A 112 0.16 -6.10 -0.09
CA TYR A 112 1.26 -7.06 0.08
C TYR A 112 2.57 -6.39 0.49
N CYS A 113 2.86 -5.18 -0.01
CA CYS A 113 4.01 -4.41 0.47
C CYS A 113 3.89 -4.01 1.95
N SER A 114 2.67 -3.78 2.46
CA SER A 114 2.41 -3.39 3.86
C SER A 114 2.09 -4.59 4.76
N TYR A 115 0.87 -5.09 4.70
CA TYR A 115 0.40 -6.24 5.50
C TYR A 115 1.18 -7.52 5.21
N GLY A 116 1.64 -7.73 3.96
CA GLY A 116 2.43 -8.90 3.58
C GLY A 116 3.75 -8.95 4.34
N ASN A 117 4.50 -7.85 4.38
CA ASN A 117 5.71 -7.75 5.19
C ASN A 117 5.39 -7.86 6.69
N GLY A 118 4.30 -7.23 7.14
CA GLY A 118 3.85 -7.34 8.52
C GLY A 118 3.57 -8.78 8.93
N TYR A 119 2.82 -9.54 8.11
CA TYR A 119 2.56 -10.95 8.36
C TYR A 119 3.84 -11.79 8.35
N ARG A 120 4.69 -11.61 7.36
CA ARG A 120 5.96 -12.33 7.24
C ARG A 120 6.86 -12.18 8.47
N LEU A 121 6.89 -10.98 9.07
CA LEU A 121 7.79 -10.67 10.18
C LEU A 121 7.17 -10.92 11.55
N THR A 122 5.84 -10.93 11.67
CA THR A 122 5.16 -11.04 12.98
C THR A 122 4.35 -12.32 13.15
N GLY A 123 3.95 -12.96 12.06
CA GLY A 123 3.02 -14.09 12.09
C GLY A 123 1.59 -13.69 12.51
N ASN A 124 1.24 -12.39 12.46
CA ASN A 124 -0.06 -11.91 12.91
C ASN A 124 -1.21 -12.52 12.08
N PRO A 125 -2.09 -13.37 12.66
CA PRO A 125 -3.14 -14.07 11.92
C PRO A 125 -4.17 -13.10 11.32
N THR A 126 -4.43 -11.96 11.94
CA THR A 126 -5.34 -10.94 11.41
C THR A 126 -4.81 -10.37 10.09
N TYR A 127 -3.49 -10.20 9.97
CA TYR A 127 -2.87 -9.76 8.71
C TYR A 127 -3.00 -10.81 7.61
N LYS A 128 -2.88 -12.10 7.97
CA LYS A 128 -3.13 -13.19 7.02
C LYS A 128 -4.55 -13.16 6.45
N ASP A 129 -5.56 -13.08 7.33
CA ASP A 129 -6.96 -13.06 6.92
C ASP A 129 -7.28 -11.86 6.02
N LEU A 130 -6.71 -10.69 6.36
CA LEU A 130 -6.87 -9.46 5.60
C LEU A 130 -6.22 -9.56 4.21
N LEU A 131 -5.06 -10.18 4.10
CA LEU A 131 -4.39 -10.44 2.83
C LEU A 131 -5.16 -11.42 1.95
N ILE A 132 -5.75 -12.47 2.53
CA ILE A 132 -6.61 -13.42 1.78
C ILE A 132 -7.86 -12.69 1.26
N GLU A 133 -8.49 -11.82 2.06
CA GLU A 133 -9.62 -11.00 1.61
C GLU A 133 -9.20 -10.06 0.47
N SER A 134 -8.01 -9.46 0.58
CA SER A 134 -7.44 -8.59 -0.46
C SER A 134 -7.18 -9.34 -1.78
N ALA A 135 -6.67 -10.57 -1.70
CA ALA A 135 -6.47 -11.43 -2.85
C ALA A 135 -7.80 -11.79 -3.54
N ARG A 136 -8.82 -12.13 -2.75
CA ARG A 136 -10.17 -12.37 -3.26
C ARG A 136 -10.77 -11.14 -3.92
N THR A 137 -10.47 -9.95 -3.43
CA THR A 137 -10.86 -8.69 -4.06
C THR A 137 -10.12 -8.49 -5.39
N LEU A 138 -8.80 -8.72 -5.42
CA LEU A 138 -7.99 -8.54 -6.63
C LEU A 138 -8.43 -9.50 -7.75
N ILE A 139 -8.71 -10.78 -7.44
CA ILE A 139 -9.09 -11.77 -8.46
C ILE A 139 -10.41 -11.44 -9.15
N THR A 140 -11.29 -10.62 -8.55
CA THR A 140 -12.51 -10.15 -9.21
C THR A 140 -12.25 -9.32 -10.48
N ARG A 141 -11.02 -8.82 -10.63
CA ARG A 141 -10.59 -8.09 -11.82
C ARG A 141 -10.13 -8.98 -12.97
N TYR A 142 -10.05 -10.29 -12.75
CA TYR A 142 -9.69 -11.24 -13.80
C TYR A 142 -10.75 -11.29 -14.89
N LYS A 143 -10.32 -11.21 -16.12
CA LYS A 143 -11.17 -11.27 -17.33
C LYS A 143 -10.85 -12.55 -18.11
N PRO A 144 -11.67 -13.61 -17.98
CA PRO A 144 -11.37 -14.90 -18.60
C PRO A 144 -11.15 -14.82 -20.11
N ASN A 145 -11.91 -13.99 -20.80
CA ASN A 145 -11.79 -13.82 -22.27
C ASN A 145 -10.47 -13.16 -22.71
N VAL A 146 -9.78 -12.48 -21.77
CA VAL A 146 -8.49 -11.81 -22.02
C VAL A 146 -7.34 -12.60 -21.40
N GLY A 147 -7.61 -13.37 -20.37
CA GLY A 147 -6.62 -14.12 -19.58
C GLY A 147 -5.77 -13.24 -18.66
N CYS A 148 -6.23 -12.01 -18.33
CA CYS A 148 -5.49 -11.04 -17.54
C CYS A 148 -6.36 -10.35 -16.49
N LEU A 149 -5.73 -9.74 -15.49
CA LEU A 149 -6.39 -8.80 -14.57
C LEU A 149 -6.52 -7.44 -15.25
N ARG A 150 -7.72 -6.86 -15.21
CA ARG A 150 -7.96 -5.49 -15.65
C ARG A 150 -7.28 -4.49 -14.73
N SER A 151 -6.48 -3.56 -15.27
CA SER A 151 -5.67 -2.64 -14.48
C SER A 151 -6.50 -1.55 -13.81
N TRP A 152 -7.35 -0.83 -14.54
CA TRP A 152 -8.20 0.27 -14.02
C TRP A 152 -9.54 0.31 -14.74
N ASP A 153 -10.45 1.19 -14.26
CA ASP A 153 -11.82 1.31 -14.79
C ASP A 153 -12.09 2.64 -15.52
N HIS A 154 -11.16 3.61 -15.43
CA HIS A 154 -11.29 4.87 -16.18
C HIS A 154 -11.02 4.67 -17.67
N HIS A 155 -11.55 5.57 -18.50
CA HIS A 155 -11.50 5.48 -19.97
C HIS A 155 -12.12 4.20 -20.54
N ALA A 156 -13.21 3.72 -19.92
CA ALA A 156 -13.94 2.55 -20.39
C ALA A 156 -14.60 2.75 -21.77
N ASP A 157 -14.72 4.01 -22.20
CA ASP A 157 -15.12 4.43 -23.53
C ASP A 157 -14.05 4.17 -24.61
N GLN A 158 -12.77 4.05 -24.21
CA GLN A 158 -11.63 3.83 -25.09
C GLN A 158 -11.08 2.40 -24.99
N TRP A 159 -11.07 1.83 -23.76
CA TRP A 159 -10.47 0.53 -23.48
C TRP A 159 -11.38 -0.35 -22.62
N GLU A 160 -11.79 -1.47 -23.18
CA GLU A 160 -12.62 -2.43 -22.45
C GLU A 160 -11.83 -3.11 -21.31
N CYS A 161 -10.58 -3.50 -21.57
CA CYS A 161 -9.73 -4.18 -20.60
C CYS A 161 -8.27 -3.69 -20.70
N PRO A 162 -7.94 -2.51 -20.13
CA PRO A 162 -6.56 -2.06 -20.09
C PRO A 162 -5.72 -2.95 -19.18
N VAL A 163 -4.53 -3.33 -19.66
CA VAL A 163 -3.53 -4.12 -18.93
C VAL A 163 -2.17 -3.48 -19.12
N ILE A 164 -1.43 -3.28 -18.04
CA ILE A 164 -0.06 -2.78 -18.05
C ILE A 164 0.88 -3.77 -17.37
N ILE A 165 2.17 -3.68 -17.68
CA ILE A 165 3.16 -4.68 -17.26
C ILE A 165 3.35 -4.75 -15.74
N ASP A 166 3.16 -3.65 -15.01
CA ASP A 166 3.25 -3.60 -13.55
C ASP A 166 2.22 -4.49 -12.85
N ASN A 167 1.16 -4.91 -13.58
CA ASN A 167 0.23 -5.92 -13.10
C ASN A 167 0.95 -7.17 -12.59
N MET A 168 2.08 -7.53 -13.19
CA MET A 168 2.92 -8.66 -12.80
C MET A 168 3.41 -8.56 -11.33
N LEU A 169 3.72 -7.36 -10.86
CA LEU A 169 4.16 -7.13 -9.47
C LEU A 169 3.00 -7.28 -8.47
N ASN A 170 1.77 -7.00 -8.91
CA ASN A 170 0.57 -7.15 -8.09
C ASN A 170 0.09 -8.62 -7.98
N LEU A 171 0.50 -9.50 -8.90
CA LEU A 171 0.17 -10.92 -8.86
C LEU A 171 0.83 -11.66 -7.68
N GLU A 172 1.89 -11.13 -7.11
CA GLU A 172 2.56 -11.75 -5.95
C GLU A 172 1.58 -12.02 -4.80
N LEU A 173 0.64 -11.11 -4.56
CA LEU A 173 -0.44 -11.30 -3.59
C LEU A 173 -1.30 -12.55 -3.89
N LEU A 174 -1.63 -12.79 -5.16
CA LEU A 174 -2.43 -13.95 -5.55
C LEU A 174 -1.65 -15.25 -5.40
N PHE A 175 -0.39 -15.28 -5.82
CA PHE A 175 0.47 -16.46 -5.66
C PHE A 175 0.71 -16.80 -4.18
N TRP A 176 0.88 -15.79 -3.35
CA TRP A 176 0.98 -15.96 -1.91
C TRP A 176 -0.32 -16.55 -1.34
N ALA A 177 -1.48 -15.95 -1.67
CA ALA A 177 -2.78 -16.41 -1.18
C ALA A 177 -3.09 -17.84 -1.62
N SER A 178 -2.79 -18.20 -2.87
CA SER A 178 -2.93 -19.56 -3.39
C SER A 178 -2.15 -20.57 -2.53
N ARG A 179 -0.92 -20.29 -2.17
CA ARG A 179 -0.10 -21.16 -1.31
C ARG A 179 -0.66 -21.28 0.10
N GLU A 180 -1.13 -20.17 0.67
CA GLU A 180 -1.65 -20.14 2.04
C GLU A 180 -3.00 -20.86 2.20
N THR A 181 -3.80 -20.90 1.13
CA THR A 181 -5.14 -21.50 1.12
C THR A 181 -5.23 -22.85 0.42
N ASN A 182 -4.18 -23.27 -0.30
CA ASN A 182 -4.18 -24.39 -1.23
C ASN A 182 -5.26 -24.27 -2.32
N ASP A 183 -5.65 -23.05 -2.66
CA ASP A 183 -6.60 -22.71 -3.72
C ASP A 183 -5.83 -22.12 -4.91
N SER A 184 -5.88 -22.80 -6.05
CA SER A 184 -5.18 -22.42 -7.29
C SER A 184 -6.13 -21.86 -8.36
N THR A 185 -7.41 -21.66 -8.03
CA THR A 185 -8.43 -21.16 -8.97
C THR A 185 -8.45 -19.64 -9.10
#